data_1e046d64de115f43d82dcd6aee0483f3
#
_entry.id   1e046d64de115f43d82dcd6aee0483f3
#
_cell.length_a   1.000
_cell.length_b   1.000
_cell.length_c   1.000
_cell.angle_alpha   90.00
_cell.angle_beta   90.00
_cell.angle_gamma   90.00
#
_symmetry.space_group_name_H-M   'P 1'
#
loop_
_entity.id
_entity.type
_entity.pdbx_description
1 polymer ?
#
loop_
_entity_poly.entity_id
_entity_poly.type
_entity_poly.pdbx_seq_one_letter_code
_entity_poly.pdbx_strand_id
1 'polypeptide(L)'
;YQSRDEQLAQSKGQGIQAAPYKPVPPDALYLDQQEFSVTLDHSGSLRLSPFTEPETSVRKVFELDAHVGPRWAAEAEKREDGETRVNLFDKAVAHIADKRAAGSKVLITAWTEGSLDRLLQVLEEHGLQKVKRIEKFADLAKLKQGQAASAVLAVEGGFEANDAVIVGEQDILGDRLVRRNRRKK
;
A
#
# COMPACT_ATOMS: atom_id res chain seq x y z
N TYR A 1 -10.67 25.80 19.02
CA TYR A 1 -12.09 26.15 18.98
C TYR A 1 -12.36 27.43 19.76
N GLN A 2 -11.98 27.51 21.04
CA GLN A 2 -12.11 28.72 21.89
C GLN A 2 -11.38 29.94 21.31
N SER A 3 -10.16 29.77 20.80
CA SER A 3 -9.38 30.87 20.20
C SER A 3 -10.06 31.47 18.95
N ARG A 4 -10.87 30.73 18.27
CA ARG A 4 -11.60 31.16 17.07
C ARG A 4 -12.86 31.92 17.40
N ASP A 5 -13.56 31.57 18.48
CA ASP A 5 -14.67 32.35 19.04
C ASP A 5 -14.21 33.72 19.54
N GLU A 6 -13.02 33.78 20.13
CA GLU A 6 -12.37 35.04 20.53
C GLU A 6 -12.02 35.92 19.32
N GLN A 7 -11.49 35.35 18.25
CA GLN A 7 -11.22 36.06 16.99
C GLN A 7 -12.50 36.58 16.33
N LEU A 8 -13.60 35.81 16.36
CA LEU A 8 -14.89 36.24 15.87
C LEU A 8 -15.52 37.38 16.71
N ALA A 9 -15.33 37.35 18.03
CA ALA A 9 -15.76 38.42 18.90
C ALA A 9 -14.98 39.73 18.63
N GLN A 10 -13.67 39.62 18.35
CA GLN A 10 -12.84 40.79 17.99
C GLN A 10 -13.19 41.35 16.60
N SER A 11 -13.52 40.52 15.62
CA SER A 11 -13.86 40.95 14.25
C SER A 11 -15.20 41.71 14.19
N LYS A 12 -16.15 41.41 15.08
CA LYS A 12 -17.42 42.14 15.18
C LYS A 12 -17.24 43.60 15.58
N GLY A 13 -16.14 43.94 16.26
CA GLY A 13 -15.82 45.31 16.63
C GLY A 13 -15.20 46.17 15.52
N GLN A 14 -14.79 45.56 14.39
CA GLN A 14 -14.02 46.24 13.33
C GLN A 14 -14.84 46.57 12.07
N GLY A 15 -16.16 46.41 12.08
CA GLY A 15 -17.04 46.84 10.97
C GLY A 15 -16.88 46.06 9.65
N ILE A 16 -16.22 44.94 9.63
CA ILE A 16 -16.06 44.09 8.43
C ILE A 16 -17.35 43.30 8.25
N GLN A 17 -18.14 43.59 7.21
CA GLN A 17 -19.36 42.87 6.81
C GLN A 17 -19.07 41.51 6.12
N ALA A 18 -18.10 40.73 6.62
CA ALA A 18 -18.01 39.33 6.24
C ALA A 18 -19.08 38.57 7.04
N ALA A 19 -19.91 37.77 6.36
CA ALA A 19 -20.85 36.89 7.03
C ALA A 19 -20.13 36.11 8.14
N PRO A 20 -20.56 36.25 9.41
CA PRO A 20 -19.81 35.69 10.52
C PRO A 20 -19.76 34.17 10.35
N TYR A 21 -18.59 33.64 10.14
CA TYR A 21 -18.38 32.22 10.20
C TYR A 21 -18.74 31.72 11.60
N LYS A 22 -19.83 31.00 11.69
CA LYS A 22 -20.30 30.43 12.94
C LYS A 22 -19.69 29.04 13.07
N PRO A 23 -18.66 28.82 13.92
CA PRO A 23 -18.07 27.50 14.07
C PRO A 23 -19.10 26.52 14.62
N VAL A 24 -19.17 25.36 14.01
CA VAL A 24 -19.99 24.25 14.50
C VAL A 24 -19.33 23.67 15.76
N PRO A 25 -20.05 23.43 16.85
CA PRO A 25 -19.49 22.84 18.05
C PRO A 25 -18.96 21.45 17.79
N PRO A 26 -17.91 20.99 18.54
CA PRO A 26 -17.28 19.70 18.31
C PRO A 26 -18.21 18.49 18.37
N ASP A 27 -19.19 18.52 19.26
CA ASP A 27 -20.24 17.50 19.42
C ASP A 27 -21.21 17.40 18.23
N ALA A 28 -21.28 18.43 17.40
CA ALA A 28 -22.02 18.39 16.14
C ALA A 28 -21.17 17.93 14.93
N LEU A 29 -19.85 17.83 15.10
CA LEU A 29 -18.90 17.42 14.05
C LEU A 29 -18.31 16.02 14.27
N TYR A 30 -18.20 15.61 15.53
CA TYR A 30 -17.52 14.37 15.91
C TYR A 30 -18.49 13.53 16.76
N LEU A 31 -18.48 12.24 16.50
CA LEU A 31 -19.15 11.27 17.36
C LEU A 31 -18.45 11.20 18.72
N ASP A 32 -19.21 11.06 19.79
CA ASP A 32 -18.61 10.67 21.04
C ASP A 32 -18.21 9.19 21.04
N GLN A 33 -17.53 8.73 22.09
CA GLN A 33 -17.03 7.36 22.14
C GLN A 33 -18.17 6.32 22.13
N GLN A 34 -19.31 6.63 22.71
CA GLN A 34 -20.45 5.72 22.75
C GLN A 34 -21.14 5.68 21.38
N GLU A 35 -21.40 6.81 20.77
CA GLU A 35 -21.97 6.92 19.41
C GLU A 35 -21.07 6.21 18.37
N PHE A 36 -19.76 6.40 18.49
CA PHE A 36 -18.78 5.72 17.62
C PHE A 36 -18.85 4.21 17.78
N SER A 37 -18.89 3.70 19.02
CA SER A 37 -18.99 2.26 19.29
C SER A 37 -20.29 1.67 18.74
N VAL A 38 -21.42 2.33 18.98
CA VAL A 38 -22.74 1.91 18.48
C VAL A 38 -22.75 1.91 16.93
N THR A 39 -22.16 2.93 16.31
CA THR A 39 -22.06 3.01 14.85
C THR A 39 -21.23 1.87 14.26
N LEU A 40 -20.09 1.54 14.90
CA LEU A 40 -19.26 0.41 14.48
C LEU A 40 -19.97 -0.95 14.64
N ASP A 41 -20.73 -1.14 15.71
CA ASP A 41 -21.46 -2.39 15.95
C ASP A 41 -22.58 -2.62 14.91
N HIS A 42 -23.18 -1.54 14.41
CA HIS A 42 -24.22 -1.61 13.36
C HIS A 42 -23.66 -1.61 11.94
N SER A 43 -22.40 -1.23 11.75
CA SER A 43 -21.72 -1.23 10.46
C SER A 43 -20.87 -2.47 10.31
N GLY A 44 -20.81 -3.06 9.12
CA GLY A 44 -19.81 -4.07 8.84
C GLY A 44 -18.42 -3.48 9.02
N SER A 45 -17.64 -3.97 9.96
CA SER A 45 -16.30 -3.48 10.25
C SER A 45 -15.25 -4.56 9.99
N LEU A 46 -14.09 -4.14 9.45
CA LEU A 46 -12.90 -4.97 9.31
C LEU A 46 -11.81 -4.39 10.20
N ARG A 47 -11.34 -5.19 11.15
CA ARG A 47 -10.23 -4.82 12.02
C ARG A 47 -8.96 -5.52 11.55
N LEU A 48 -7.92 -4.76 11.27
CA LEU A 48 -6.58 -5.28 10.99
C LEU A 48 -5.74 -5.20 12.26
N SER A 49 -5.13 -6.31 12.64
CA SER A 49 -4.29 -6.43 13.83
C SER A 49 -3.01 -7.17 13.47
N PRO A 50 -1.84 -6.74 13.98
CA PRO A 50 -0.60 -7.51 13.85
C PRO A 50 -0.55 -8.70 14.81
N PHE A 51 -1.54 -8.83 15.69
CA PHE A 51 -1.63 -9.90 16.68
C PHE A 51 -2.82 -10.80 16.37
N THR A 52 -2.65 -12.10 16.58
CA THR A 52 -3.75 -13.07 16.54
C THR A 52 -4.75 -12.75 17.63
N GLU A 53 -6.01 -12.61 17.27
CA GLU A 53 -7.13 -12.41 18.20
C GLU A 53 -7.99 -13.68 18.27
N PRO A 54 -8.56 -14.01 19.43
CA PRO A 54 -9.46 -15.16 19.54
C PRO A 54 -10.76 -14.89 18.77
N GLU A 55 -11.27 -15.93 18.10
CA GLU A 55 -12.62 -15.91 17.54
C GLU A 55 -13.69 -15.78 18.63
N THR A 56 -14.73 -15.04 18.33
CA THR A 56 -15.92 -14.91 19.19
C THR A 56 -17.18 -15.21 18.39
N SER A 57 -18.32 -15.37 19.06
CA SER A 57 -19.61 -15.62 18.40
C SER A 57 -20.04 -14.53 17.41
N VAL A 58 -19.51 -13.31 17.55
CA VAL A 58 -19.84 -12.15 16.71
C VAL A 58 -18.70 -11.71 15.79
N ARG A 59 -17.51 -12.30 15.92
CA ARG A 59 -16.32 -11.89 15.17
C ARG A 59 -15.60 -13.09 14.58
N LYS A 60 -15.50 -13.11 13.24
CA LYS A 60 -14.66 -14.07 12.53
C LYS A 60 -13.23 -13.53 12.45
N VAL A 61 -12.27 -14.40 12.67
CA VAL A 61 -10.85 -14.09 12.57
C VAL A 61 -10.27 -14.81 11.35
N PHE A 62 -9.51 -14.08 10.54
CA PHE A 62 -8.79 -14.62 9.40
C PHE A 62 -7.30 -14.36 9.61
N GLU A 63 -6.54 -15.41 9.76
CA GLU A 63 -5.08 -15.32 9.82
C GLU A 63 -4.54 -15.25 8.38
N LEU A 64 -3.87 -14.15 8.06
CA LEU A 64 -3.28 -13.94 6.74
C LEU A 64 -1.84 -14.43 6.65
N ASP A 65 -1.19 -14.71 7.79
CA ASP A 65 0.24 -15.03 7.88
C ASP A 65 1.10 -14.09 7.00
N ALA A 66 0.74 -12.79 7.07
CA ALA A 66 1.32 -11.81 6.21
C ALA A 66 2.61 -11.24 6.81
N HIS A 67 3.67 -11.22 6.01
CA HIS A 67 4.95 -10.64 6.38
C HIS A 67 5.55 -9.84 5.22
N VAL A 68 6.47 -8.94 5.57
CA VAL A 68 7.14 -8.09 4.58
C VAL A 68 7.97 -8.96 3.64
N GLY A 69 7.83 -8.74 2.34
CA GLY A 69 8.64 -9.37 1.32
C GLY A 69 10.09 -8.87 1.28
N PRO A 70 10.96 -9.51 0.48
CA PRO A 70 12.32 -9.07 0.28
C PRO A 70 12.38 -7.67 -0.35
N ARG A 71 13.32 -6.85 0.11
CA ARG A 71 13.61 -5.52 -0.46
C ARG A 71 15.03 -5.52 -1.03
N TRP A 72 15.17 -6.01 -2.26
CA TRP A 72 16.48 -6.18 -2.90
C TRP A 72 17.21 -4.84 -3.09
N ALA A 73 16.52 -3.77 -3.41
CA ALA A 73 17.11 -2.45 -3.55
C ALA A 73 17.75 -1.95 -2.25
N ALA A 74 17.09 -2.12 -1.11
CA ALA A 74 17.61 -1.72 0.19
C ALA A 74 18.81 -2.58 0.64
N GLU A 75 18.85 -3.85 0.22
CA GLU A 75 20.01 -4.73 0.45
C GLU A 75 21.22 -4.32 -0.39
N ALA A 76 20.98 -3.82 -1.60
CA ALA A 76 22.02 -3.36 -2.50
C ALA A 76 22.68 -2.07 -2.03
N GLU A 77 21.90 -1.13 -1.49
CA GLU A 77 22.43 0.13 -0.94
C GLU A 77 23.39 -0.07 0.24
N LYS A 78 23.26 -1.20 0.95
CA LYS A 78 24.14 -1.55 2.07
C LYS A 78 25.47 -2.14 1.65
N ARG A 79 25.68 -2.44 0.35
CA ARG A 79 26.92 -3.00 -0.19
C ARG A 79 27.64 -1.96 -1.05
N GLU A 80 28.87 -1.64 -0.69
CA GLU A 80 29.71 -0.66 -1.42
C GLU A 80 30.29 -1.19 -2.75
N ASP A 81 29.96 -2.40 -3.18
CA ASP A 81 30.55 -3.05 -4.34
C ASP A 81 29.75 -2.77 -5.63
N GLY A 82 30.40 -2.18 -6.63
CA GLY A 82 29.81 -1.77 -7.90
C GLY A 82 29.17 -2.86 -8.79
N GLU A 83 29.24 -4.14 -8.39
CA GLU A 83 28.63 -5.29 -9.10
C GLU A 83 27.10 -5.44 -8.87
N THR A 84 26.50 -4.58 -8.10
CA THR A 84 25.26 -4.84 -7.36
C THR A 84 23.99 -4.79 -8.22
N ARG A 85 23.96 -4.01 -9.31
CA ARG A 85 22.69 -3.80 -10.07
C ARG A 85 22.26 -5.00 -10.90
N VAL A 86 23.19 -5.70 -11.53
CA VAL A 86 22.87 -6.87 -12.36
C VAL A 86 22.29 -8.01 -11.52
N ASN A 87 22.76 -8.14 -10.29
CA ASN A 87 22.36 -9.23 -9.39
C ASN A 87 20.97 -9.03 -8.73
N LEU A 88 20.37 -7.83 -8.77
CA LEU A 88 19.06 -7.59 -8.15
C LEU A 88 17.92 -8.23 -8.92
N PHE A 89 17.93 -8.09 -10.24
CA PHE A 89 16.90 -8.68 -11.10
C PHE A 89 16.99 -10.19 -11.08
N ASP A 90 18.21 -10.76 -11.11
CA ASP A 90 18.42 -12.22 -10.99
C ASP A 90 17.86 -12.75 -9.68
N LYS A 91 18.11 -12.06 -8.55
CA LYS A 91 17.56 -12.43 -7.24
C LYS A 91 16.04 -12.35 -7.20
N ALA A 92 15.47 -11.29 -7.77
CA ALA A 92 14.03 -11.13 -7.83
C ALA A 92 13.38 -12.23 -8.67
N VAL A 93 13.95 -12.55 -9.83
CA VAL A 93 13.48 -13.63 -10.71
C VAL A 93 13.61 -15.00 -10.04
N ALA A 94 14.72 -15.27 -9.37
CA ALA A 94 14.92 -16.52 -8.62
C ALA A 94 13.88 -16.67 -7.51
N HIS A 95 13.67 -15.61 -6.72
CA HIS A 95 12.66 -15.61 -5.67
C HIS A 95 11.24 -15.83 -6.21
N ILE A 96 10.88 -15.16 -7.31
CA ILE A 96 9.59 -15.36 -7.99
C ILE A 96 9.46 -16.82 -8.44
N ALA A 97 10.52 -17.40 -9.00
CA ALA A 97 10.52 -18.79 -9.46
C ALA A 97 10.33 -19.77 -8.29
N ASP A 98 11.04 -19.56 -7.18
CA ASP A 98 10.94 -20.39 -5.98
C ASP A 98 9.53 -20.34 -5.37
N LYS A 99 8.94 -19.15 -5.27
CA LYS A 99 7.58 -19.00 -4.75
C LYS A 99 6.54 -19.65 -5.65
N ARG A 100 6.70 -19.53 -6.97
CA ARG A 100 5.84 -20.24 -7.94
C ARG A 100 5.98 -21.75 -7.84
N ALA A 101 7.20 -22.26 -7.67
CA ALA A 101 7.46 -23.68 -7.48
C ALA A 101 6.85 -24.22 -6.18
N ALA A 102 6.81 -23.38 -5.12
CA ALA A 102 6.13 -23.68 -3.87
C ALA A 102 4.59 -23.61 -3.97
N GLY A 103 4.04 -23.21 -5.13
CA GLY A 103 2.60 -23.13 -5.36
C GLY A 103 1.99 -21.75 -5.11
N SER A 104 2.74 -20.77 -4.64
CA SER A 104 2.23 -19.42 -4.41
C SER A 104 1.87 -18.72 -5.73
N LYS A 105 0.82 -17.91 -5.70
CA LYS A 105 0.47 -16.97 -6.76
C LYS A 105 1.34 -15.72 -6.60
N VAL A 106 2.03 -15.30 -7.65
CA VAL A 106 2.89 -14.13 -7.59
C VAL A 106 2.28 -12.98 -8.38
N LEU A 107 2.18 -11.79 -7.77
CA LEU A 107 1.73 -10.56 -8.41
C LEU A 107 2.87 -9.54 -8.44
N ILE A 108 3.29 -9.16 -9.63
CA ILE A 108 4.27 -8.12 -9.87
C ILE A 108 3.52 -6.81 -10.09
N THR A 109 3.87 -5.76 -9.34
CA THR A 109 3.15 -4.49 -9.36
C THR A 109 4.07 -3.32 -9.66
N ALA A 110 3.53 -2.33 -10.35
CA ALA A 110 4.15 -1.03 -10.53
C ALA A 110 3.09 0.08 -10.46
N TRP A 111 3.53 1.31 -10.30
CA TRP A 111 2.64 2.46 -10.10
C TRP A 111 2.01 2.98 -11.39
N THR A 112 2.63 2.70 -12.53
CA THR A 112 2.15 3.14 -13.85
C THR A 112 2.32 2.04 -14.88
N GLU A 113 1.55 2.11 -15.97
CA GLU A 113 1.69 1.21 -17.12
C GLU A 113 3.12 1.17 -17.66
N GLY A 114 3.69 2.34 -17.90
CA GLY A 114 5.05 2.43 -18.45
C GLY A 114 6.14 1.92 -17.50
N SER A 115 5.96 2.05 -16.18
CA SER A 115 6.86 1.45 -15.20
C SER A 115 6.74 -0.06 -15.22
N LEU A 116 5.50 -0.57 -15.27
CA LEU A 116 5.23 -2.00 -15.27
C LEU A 116 5.79 -2.67 -16.51
N ASP A 117 5.56 -2.09 -17.70
CA ASP A 117 6.05 -2.64 -18.96
C ASP A 117 7.59 -2.70 -18.99
N ARG A 118 8.25 -1.63 -18.52
CA ARG A 118 9.72 -1.59 -18.42
C ARG A 118 10.24 -2.61 -17.40
N LEU A 119 9.59 -2.71 -16.24
CA LEU A 119 9.98 -3.68 -15.21
C LEU A 119 9.86 -5.11 -15.75
N LEU A 120 8.74 -5.44 -16.38
CA LEU A 120 8.51 -6.77 -16.96
C LEU A 120 9.54 -7.08 -18.04
N GLN A 121 9.83 -6.15 -18.94
CA GLN A 121 10.85 -6.34 -19.97
C GLN A 121 12.20 -6.71 -19.36
N VAL A 122 12.65 -5.97 -18.34
CA VAL A 122 13.94 -6.28 -17.69
C VAL A 122 13.89 -7.64 -16.97
N LEU A 123 12.80 -7.95 -16.26
CA LEU A 123 12.66 -9.25 -15.61
C LEU A 123 12.60 -10.41 -16.62
N GLU A 124 12.03 -10.21 -17.80
CA GLU A 124 12.02 -11.19 -18.90
C GLU A 124 13.44 -11.41 -19.46
N GLU A 125 14.24 -10.34 -19.61
CA GLU A 125 15.66 -10.43 -20.00
C GLU A 125 16.46 -11.26 -18.98
N HIS A 126 16.06 -11.25 -17.69
CA HIS A 126 16.63 -12.07 -16.61
C HIS A 126 15.95 -13.43 -16.42
N GLY A 127 15.08 -13.85 -17.35
CA GLY A 127 14.52 -15.20 -17.38
C GLY A 127 13.12 -15.37 -16.80
N LEU A 128 12.44 -14.28 -16.40
CA LEU A 128 11.05 -14.35 -15.98
C LEU A 128 10.17 -14.74 -17.18
N GLN A 129 9.28 -15.71 -17.00
CA GLN A 129 8.40 -16.18 -18.07
C GLN A 129 6.97 -16.35 -17.60
N LYS A 130 6.04 -16.29 -18.55
CA LYS A 130 4.62 -16.65 -18.37
C LYS A 130 3.93 -15.81 -17.30
N VAL A 131 4.06 -14.47 -17.40
CA VAL A 131 3.35 -13.50 -16.56
C VAL A 131 2.05 -13.09 -17.26
N LYS A 132 0.92 -13.22 -16.56
CA LYS A 132 -0.39 -12.85 -17.06
C LYS A 132 -0.73 -11.43 -16.63
N ARG A 133 -1.13 -10.55 -17.55
CA ARG A 133 -1.66 -9.22 -17.18
C ARG A 133 -3.04 -9.36 -16.55
N ILE A 134 -3.26 -8.70 -15.41
CA ILE A 134 -4.57 -8.57 -14.76
C ILE A 134 -4.88 -7.09 -14.49
N GLU A 135 -6.16 -6.74 -14.43
CA GLU A 135 -6.58 -5.36 -14.24
C GLU A 135 -6.86 -5.02 -12.77
N LYS A 136 -7.34 -6.01 -12.01
CA LYS A 136 -7.78 -5.81 -10.62
C LYS A 136 -7.11 -6.83 -9.71
N PHE A 137 -6.82 -6.42 -8.48
CA PHE A 137 -6.28 -7.32 -7.45
C PHE A 137 -7.17 -8.57 -7.25
N ALA A 138 -8.49 -8.42 -7.33
CA ALA A 138 -9.43 -9.54 -7.20
C ALA A 138 -9.23 -10.64 -8.27
N ASP A 139 -8.63 -10.31 -9.42
CA ASP A 139 -8.34 -11.31 -10.46
C ASP A 139 -7.20 -12.26 -10.07
N LEU A 140 -6.42 -11.93 -9.04
CA LEU A 140 -5.41 -12.81 -8.45
C LEU A 140 -6.05 -14.12 -7.96
N ALA A 141 -7.28 -14.06 -7.44
CA ALA A 141 -8.03 -15.23 -7.00
C ALA A 141 -8.29 -16.23 -8.13
N LYS A 142 -8.38 -15.76 -9.38
CA LYS A 142 -8.63 -16.57 -10.58
C LYS A 142 -7.39 -17.29 -11.12
N LEU A 143 -6.21 -16.94 -10.61
CA LEU A 143 -4.98 -17.62 -10.99
C LEU A 143 -4.91 -19.01 -10.36
N LYS A 144 -4.29 -19.92 -11.08
CA LYS A 144 -3.91 -21.22 -10.53
C LYS A 144 -2.67 -21.08 -9.64
N GLN A 145 -2.48 -22.01 -8.75
CA GLN A 145 -1.25 -22.09 -7.95
C GLN A 145 -0.01 -22.13 -8.85
N GLY A 146 1.05 -21.46 -8.42
CA GLY A 146 2.31 -21.34 -9.15
C GLY A 146 2.27 -20.42 -10.37
N GLN A 147 1.18 -19.69 -10.61
CA GLN A 147 1.10 -18.71 -11.68
C GLN A 147 1.59 -17.33 -11.23
N ALA A 148 2.21 -16.59 -12.17
CA ALA A 148 2.54 -15.19 -11.99
C ALA A 148 1.61 -14.29 -12.80
N ALA A 149 1.30 -13.14 -12.22
CA ALA A 149 0.56 -12.07 -12.89
C ALA A 149 1.25 -10.72 -12.69
N SER A 150 0.83 -9.73 -13.47
CA SER A 150 1.25 -8.35 -13.32
C SER A 150 0.05 -7.42 -13.34
N ALA A 151 0.12 -6.32 -12.59
CA ALA A 151 -0.91 -5.30 -12.53
C ALA A 151 -0.34 -3.92 -12.21
N VAL A 152 -1.04 -2.87 -12.65
CA VAL A 152 -0.78 -1.51 -12.17
C VAL A 152 -1.48 -1.34 -10.83
N LEU A 153 -0.72 -1.38 -9.76
CA LEU A 153 -1.16 -1.16 -8.39
C LEU A 153 -0.09 -0.36 -7.65
N ALA A 154 -0.50 0.71 -7.00
CA ALA A 154 0.38 1.55 -6.19
C ALA A 154 0.64 0.90 -4.82
N VAL A 155 1.53 -0.09 -4.80
CA VAL A 155 1.97 -0.77 -3.58
C VAL A 155 3.36 -0.24 -3.23
N GLU A 156 3.53 0.28 -2.02
CA GLU A 156 4.81 0.85 -1.56
C GLU A 156 5.87 -0.22 -1.24
N GLY A 157 5.45 -1.42 -0.88
CA GLY A 157 6.34 -2.54 -0.61
C GLY A 157 5.64 -3.87 -0.77
N GLY A 158 6.37 -4.85 -1.27
CA GLY A 158 5.90 -6.21 -1.43
C GLY A 158 5.67 -6.91 -0.09
N PHE A 159 4.82 -7.90 -0.13
CA PHE A 159 4.52 -8.74 1.02
C PHE A 159 4.19 -10.16 0.60
N GLU A 160 4.31 -11.07 1.52
CA GLU A 160 3.93 -12.46 1.37
C GLU A 160 2.78 -12.78 2.33
N ALA A 161 1.80 -13.52 1.87
CA ALA A 161 0.67 -13.96 2.68
C ALA A 161 0.17 -15.31 2.15
N ASN A 162 -0.03 -16.28 3.03
CA ASN A 162 -0.54 -17.63 2.72
C ASN A 162 -0.16 -18.16 1.31
N ASP A 163 -1.02 -17.96 0.31
CA ASP A 163 -0.88 -18.45 -1.07
C ASP A 163 -0.49 -17.36 -2.08
N ALA A 164 -0.23 -16.13 -1.63
CA ALA A 164 0.03 -14.98 -2.48
C ALA A 164 1.33 -14.25 -2.10
N VAL A 165 2.10 -13.88 -3.10
CA VAL A 165 3.32 -13.07 -2.99
C VAL A 165 3.18 -11.85 -3.87
N ILE A 166 3.29 -10.67 -3.29
CA ILE A 166 3.24 -9.40 -4.00
C ILE A 166 4.67 -8.83 -4.07
N VAL A 167 5.12 -8.52 -5.28
CA VAL A 167 6.42 -7.90 -5.54
C VAL A 167 6.18 -6.54 -6.17
N GLY A 168 6.57 -5.48 -5.48
CA GLY A 168 6.48 -4.10 -5.95
C GLY A 168 7.70 -3.65 -6.75
N GLU A 169 7.51 -2.68 -7.65
CA GLU A 169 8.64 -2.08 -8.38
C GLU A 169 9.71 -1.51 -7.44
N GLN A 170 9.31 -0.99 -6.27
CA GLN A 170 10.22 -0.39 -5.30
C GLN A 170 11.07 -1.41 -4.57
N ASP A 171 10.60 -2.63 -4.43
CA ASP A 171 11.40 -3.71 -3.83
C ASP A 171 12.64 -4.03 -4.64
N ILE A 172 12.55 -3.88 -5.98
CA ILE A 172 13.61 -4.17 -6.94
C ILE A 172 14.41 -2.92 -7.28
N LEU A 173 13.74 -1.79 -7.53
CA LEU A 173 14.37 -0.56 -8.07
C LEU A 173 14.72 0.46 -6.99
N GLY A 174 14.23 0.29 -5.76
CA GLY A 174 14.36 1.24 -4.66
C GLY A 174 13.31 2.34 -4.68
N ASP A 175 13.36 3.19 -3.67
CA ASP A 175 12.41 4.25 -3.47
C ASP A 175 12.39 5.23 -4.66
N ARG A 176 11.19 5.58 -5.03
CA ARG A 176 10.95 6.57 -6.09
C ARG A 176 11.40 7.93 -5.59
N LEU A 177 12.46 8.49 -6.16
CA LEU A 177 12.86 9.87 -5.92
C LEU A 177 11.74 10.79 -6.39
N VAL A 178 10.88 11.21 -5.47
CA VAL A 178 9.87 12.24 -5.74
C VAL A 178 10.63 13.53 -6.00
N ARG A 179 10.87 13.89 -7.27
CA ARG A 179 11.37 15.20 -7.65
C ARG A 179 10.38 16.24 -7.14
N ARG A 180 10.69 16.88 -6.02
CA ARG A 180 9.99 18.11 -5.61
C ARG A 180 10.15 19.12 -6.74
N ASN A 181 9.06 19.37 -7.49
CA ASN A 181 9.01 20.49 -8.42
C ASN A 181 9.29 21.77 -7.64
N ARG A 182 10.54 22.26 -7.69
CA ARG A 182 10.87 23.61 -7.28
C ARG A 182 10.10 24.55 -8.20
N ARG A 183 8.94 25.05 -7.72
CA ARG A 183 8.30 26.20 -8.36
C ARG A 183 9.35 27.31 -8.37
N LYS A 184 9.86 27.66 -9.56
CA LYS A 184 10.59 28.92 -9.75
C LYS A 184 9.62 30.04 -9.41
N LYS A 185 9.99 30.86 -8.41
CA LYS A 185 9.36 32.16 -8.17
C LYS A 185 9.76 33.12 -9.28
#